data_db3aaf1318f858d5cf67474560c5f9f6
#
_entry.id   db3aaf1318f858d5cf67474560c5f9f6
#
_cell.length_a   1.000
_cell.length_b   1.000
_cell.length_c   1.000
_cell.angle_alpha   90.00
_cell.angle_beta   90.00
_cell.angle_gamma   90.00
#
_symmetry.space_group_name_H-M   'P 1'
#
loop_
_entity.id
_entity.type
_entity.pdbx_description
1 polymer ?
#
loop_
_entity_poly.entity_id
_entity_poly.type
_entity_poly.pdbx_seq_one_letter_code
_entity_poly.pdbx_strand_id
1 'polypeptide(L)'
;MRTIKYIAVHCTAGHQTQTITDLQQEFRRKGWKNPGYHYVVKPDGTIAQLLDESKVSNGVRGYNSIALNVAYIGGIDPRGHAIDNRTDAQKKTLRTLLKILHQRYPRAVIQGHRDFSPDLNHNGRIERNEWVKECPSFDAKGEYKDL
;
A
#
# COMPACT_ATOMS: atom_id res chain seq x y z
N MET A 1 17.25 8.83 -11.28
CA MET A 1 16.12 7.87 -11.15
C MET A 1 16.32 7.01 -9.92
N ARG A 2 15.26 6.79 -9.13
CA ARG A 2 15.38 5.97 -7.92
C ARG A 2 15.46 4.47 -8.26
N THR A 3 16.18 3.72 -7.44
CA THR A 3 16.12 2.27 -7.49
C THR A 3 14.88 1.80 -6.73
N ILE A 4 13.99 1.06 -7.39
CA ILE A 4 12.76 0.53 -6.78
C ILE A 4 12.94 -0.97 -6.56
N LYS A 5 13.02 -1.35 -5.29
CA LYS A 5 13.16 -2.76 -4.87
C LYS A 5 11.84 -3.35 -4.41
N TYR A 6 10.87 -2.51 -4.06
CA TYR A 6 9.57 -2.93 -3.55
C TYR A 6 8.44 -2.11 -4.14
N ILE A 7 7.32 -2.76 -4.38
CA ILE A 7 6.03 -2.13 -4.61
C ILE A 7 5.18 -2.51 -3.41
N ALA A 8 5.02 -1.57 -2.49
CA ALA A 8 4.32 -1.81 -1.23
C ALA A 8 2.83 -1.53 -1.39
N VAL A 9 2.02 -2.50 -1.02
CA VAL A 9 0.56 -2.42 -1.11
C VAL A 9 0.00 -2.09 0.27
N HIS A 10 -0.88 -1.08 0.31
CA HIS A 10 -1.47 -0.55 1.53
C HIS A 10 -2.98 -0.48 1.44
N CYS A 11 -3.62 -0.36 2.60
CA CYS A 11 -4.94 0.25 2.73
C CYS A 11 -4.78 1.59 3.43
N THR A 12 -5.75 2.49 3.25
CA THR A 12 -5.72 3.77 3.96
C THR A 12 -6.09 3.63 5.44
N ALA A 13 -6.56 2.45 5.85
CA ALA A 13 -7.09 2.16 7.18
C ALA A 13 -8.21 3.15 7.55
N GLY A 14 -9.02 3.51 6.55
CA GLY A 14 -10.15 4.40 6.69
C GLY A 14 -11.42 3.75 6.15
N HIS A 15 -12.55 4.44 6.34
CA HIS A 15 -13.82 4.01 5.74
C HIS A 15 -13.78 4.22 4.23
N GLN A 16 -14.56 3.46 3.48
CA GLN A 16 -14.61 3.59 2.02
C GLN A 16 -15.21 4.91 1.54
N THR A 17 -15.84 5.67 2.44
CA THR A 17 -16.31 7.03 2.17
C THR A 17 -15.21 8.09 2.27
N GLN A 18 -14.03 7.73 2.75
CA GLN A 18 -12.88 8.63 2.85
C GLN A 18 -12.52 9.19 1.46
N THR A 19 -12.21 10.49 1.40
CA THR A 19 -11.85 11.16 0.15
C THR A 19 -10.34 11.36 0.05
N ILE A 20 -9.87 11.69 -1.16
CA ILE A 20 -8.46 12.07 -1.36
C ILE A 20 -8.13 13.32 -0.56
N THR A 21 -9.05 14.28 -0.46
CA THR A 21 -8.86 15.47 0.38
C THR A 21 -8.66 15.11 1.85
N ASP A 22 -9.44 14.15 2.37
CA ASP A 22 -9.28 13.65 3.74
C ASP A 22 -7.88 13.08 3.95
N LEU A 23 -7.39 12.27 3.02
CA LEU A 23 -6.04 11.69 3.06
C LEU A 23 -4.97 12.77 3.06
N GLN A 24 -5.08 13.75 2.18
CA GLN A 24 -4.10 14.83 2.09
C GLN A 24 -4.07 15.68 3.35
N GLN A 25 -5.22 15.91 3.98
CA GLN A 25 -5.29 16.60 5.28
C GLN A 25 -4.62 15.79 6.38
N GLU A 26 -4.80 14.47 6.38
CA GLU A 26 -4.15 13.57 7.33
C GLU A 26 -2.61 13.64 7.19
N PHE A 27 -2.10 13.61 5.96
CA PHE A 27 -0.67 13.72 5.72
C PHE A 27 -0.11 15.06 6.20
N ARG A 28 -0.83 16.14 5.98
CA ARG A 28 -0.44 17.48 6.46
C ARG A 28 -0.42 17.54 7.99
N ARG A 29 -1.41 16.93 8.66
CA ARG A 29 -1.43 16.86 10.13
C ARG A 29 -0.23 16.12 10.69
N LYS A 30 0.29 15.13 9.94
CA LYS A 30 1.51 14.40 10.32
C LYS A 30 2.79 15.20 10.04
N GLY A 31 2.68 16.34 9.39
CA GLY A 31 3.84 17.20 9.05
C GLY A 31 4.64 16.71 7.86
N TRP A 32 4.08 15.84 7.03
CA TRP A 32 4.78 15.31 5.85
C TRP A 32 4.76 16.30 4.69
N LYS A 33 5.92 16.48 4.03
CA LYS A 33 6.02 17.26 2.79
C LYS A 33 5.42 16.52 1.63
N ASN A 34 5.69 15.21 1.52
CA ASN A 34 5.19 14.34 0.49
C ASN A 34 4.11 13.43 1.06
N PRO A 35 3.13 13.00 0.23
CA PRO A 35 2.07 12.12 0.69
C PRO A 35 2.61 10.74 1.10
N GLY A 36 1.75 9.94 1.73
CA GLY A 36 2.09 8.58 2.13
C GLY A 36 2.14 7.60 0.97
N TYR A 37 1.45 7.90 -0.14
CA TYR A 37 1.31 6.99 -1.28
C TYR A 37 1.57 7.70 -2.59
N HIS A 38 2.07 6.96 -3.59
CA HIS A 38 2.16 7.43 -4.97
C HIS A 38 0.80 7.34 -5.66
N TYR A 39 0.07 6.25 -5.42
CA TYR A 39 -1.22 5.96 -6.05
C TYR A 39 -2.24 5.54 -5.00
N VAL A 40 -3.47 5.98 -5.18
CA VAL A 40 -4.61 5.56 -4.34
C VAL A 40 -5.73 5.10 -5.25
N VAL A 41 -6.26 3.90 -4.99
CA VAL A 41 -7.40 3.33 -5.71
C VAL A 41 -8.67 3.59 -4.90
N LYS A 42 -9.60 4.34 -5.50
CA LYS A 42 -10.88 4.68 -4.88
C LYS A 42 -11.87 3.52 -4.96
N PRO A 43 -12.94 3.52 -4.15
CA PRO A 43 -13.93 2.43 -4.17
C PRO A 43 -14.55 2.14 -5.53
N ASP A 44 -14.68 3.15 -6.40
CA ASP A 44 -15.19 2.96 -7.77
C ASP A 44 -14.14 2.41 -8.74
N GLY A 45 -12.92 2.14 -8.27
CA GLY A 45 -11.83 1.63 -9.08
C GLY A 45 -11.00 2.70 -9.79
N THR A 46 -11.32 3.98 -9.64
CA THR A 46 -10.49 5.04 -10.23
C THR A 46 -9.22 5.24 -9.44
N ILE A 47 -8.14 5.67 -10.14
CA ILE A 47 -6.82 5.87 -9.54
C ILE A 47 -6.58 7.36 -9.38
N ALA A 48 -6.11 7.76 -8.19
CA ALA A 48 -5.55 9.08 -7.95
C ALA A 48 -4.04 8.95 -7.80
N GLN A 49 -3.28 9.63 -8.65
CA GLN A 49 -1.83 9.74 -8.48
C GLN A 49 -1.54 10.94 -7.60
N LEU A 50 -0.94 10.70 -6.44
CA LEU A 50 -0.65 11.75 -5.47
C LEU A 50 0.78 12.27 -5.58
N LEU A 51 1.68 11.48 -6.15
CA LEU A 51 3.10 11.81 -6.21
C LEU A 51 3.73 11.14 -7.43
N ASP A 52 4.68 11.83 -8.06
CA ASP A 52 5.48 11.26 -9.14
C ASP A 52 6.33 10.10 -8.60
N GLU A 53 6.52 9.06 -9.40
CA GLU A 53 7.28 7.86 -9.01
C GLU A 53 8.75 8.16 -8.72
N SER A 54 9.29 9.26 -9.26
CA SER A 54 10.68 9.68 -9.01
C SER A 54 10.87 10.23 -7.58
N LYS A 55 9.79 10.55 -6.89
CA LYS A 55 9.84 11.15 -5.55
C LYS A 55 9.55 10.11 -4.48
N VAL A 56 10.04 10.35 -3.27
CA VAL A 56 9.89 9.43 -2.13
C VAL A 56 8.61 9.76 -1.37
N SER A 57 7.71 8.78 -1.27
CA SER A 57 6.50 8.88 -0.44
C SER A 57 6.74 8.28 0.96
N ASN A 58 5.79 8.50 1.87
CA ASN A 58 5.93 8.13 3.28
C ASN A 58 5.05 6.94 3.66
N GLY A 59 5.21 5.81 2.95
CA GLY A 59 4.36 4.63 3.14
C GLY A 59 4.90 3.60 4.13
N VAL A 60 6.21 3.30 4.06
CA VAL A 60 6.85 2.29 4.93
C VAL A 60 8.14 2.85 5.48
N ARG A 61 8.17 3.10 6.79
CA ARG A 61 9.35 3.64 7.45
C ARG A 61 10.57 2.73 7.23
N GLY A 62 11.68 3.31 6.79
CA GLY A 62 12.93 2.59 6.55
C GLY A 62 13.07 2.03 5.13
N TYR A 63 11.99 2.00 4.33
CA TYR A 63 12.00 1.45 2.98
C TYR A 63 11.59 2.44 1.91
N ASN A 64 11.15 3.65 2.29
CA ASN A 64 10.53 4.61 1.35
C ASN A 64 11.44 4.98 0.19
N SER A 65 12.76 5.10 0.41
CA SER A 65 13.70 5.49 -0.65
C SER A 65 13.81 4.45 -1.76
N ILE A 66 13.42 3.21 -1.52
CA ILE A 66 13.52 2.09 -2.46
C ILE A 66 12.15 1.46 -2.79
N ALA A 67 11.07 2.16 -2.47
CA ALA A 67 9.72 1.63 -2.65
C ALA A 67 8.81 2.59 -3.41
N LEU A 68 7.86 2.00 -4.14
CA LEU A 68 6.63 2.66 -4.56
C LEU A 68 5.53 2.24 -3.60
N ASN A 69 4.64 3.16 -3.25
CA ASN A 69 3.54 2.90 -2.33
C ASN A 69 2.20 3.06 -3.05
N VAL A 70 1.40 2.00 -3.03
CA VAL A 70 0.08 1.92 -3.67
C VAL A 70 -0.93 1.56 -2.60
N ALA A 71 -2.00 2.34 -2.47
CA ALA A 71 -3.03 2.09 -1.46
C ALA A 71 -4.42 2.00 -2.10
N TYR A 72 -5.33 1.27 -1.46
CA TYR A 72 -6.76 1.38 -1.73
C TYR A 72 -7.44 2.07 -0.53
N ILE A 73 -8.50 2.82 -0.80
CA ILE A 73 -9.31 3.43 0.26
C ILE A 73 -10.15 2.33 0.92
N GLY A 74 -9.96 2.15 2.22
CA GLY A 74 -10.65 1.12 2.98
C GLY A 74 -9.72 0.44 3.98
N GLY A 75 -10.03 -0.82 4.27
CA GLY A 75 -9.21 -1.68 5.12
C GLY A 75 -9.67 -1.78 6.56
N ILE A 76 -10.75 -1.10 6.95
CA ILE A 76 -11.37 -1.22 8.28
C ILE A 76 -12.88 -1.37 8.17
N ASP A 77 -13.46 -2.07 9.14
CA ASP A 77 -14.91 -2.17 9.28
C ASP A 77 -15.48 -0.92 10.01
N PRO A 78 -16.83 -0.81 10.16
CA PRO A 78 -17.40 0.36 10.86
C PRO A 78 -16.92 0.54 12.30
N ARG A 79 -16.39 -0.51 12.94
CA ARG A 79 -15.86 -0.47 14.31
C ARG A 79 -14.35 -0.18 14.34
N GLY A 80 -13.71 0.00 13.18
CA GLY A 80 -12.29 0.26 13.09
C GLY A 80 -11.40 -0.97 13.09
N HIS A 81 -11.96 -2.17 12.99
CA HIS A 81 -11.20 -3.41 12.91
C HIS A 81 -10.69 -3.64 11.48
N ALA A 82 -9.47 -4.16 11.35
CA ALA A 82 -8.90 -4.48 10.05
C ALA A 82 -9.74 -5.53 9.32
N ILE A 83 -10.07 -5.25 8.07
CA ILE A 83 -10.83 -6.14 7.21
C ILE A 83 -10.47 -5.85 5.74
N ASP A 84 -10.47 -6.90 4.92
CA ASP A 84 -10.38 -6.74 3.47
C ASP A 84 -11.77 -6.41 2.92
N ASN A 85 -12.06 -5.12 2.78
CA ASN A 85 -13.32 -4.63 2.25
C ASN A 85 -13.17 -4.02 0.86
N ARG A 86 -12.13 -4.43 0.12
CA ARG A 86 -11.94 -3.97 -1.26
C ARG A 86 -13.19 -4.27 -2.09
N THR A 87 -13.64 -3.26 -2.84
CA THR A 87 -14.69 -3.49 -3.85
C THR A 87 -14.13 -4.32 -5.00
N ASP A 88 -15.01 -4.93 -5.81
CA ASP A 88 -14.57 -5.66 -7.01
C ASP A 88 -13.83 -4.73 -7.97
N ALA A 89 -14.28 -3.47 -8.09
CA ALA A 89 -13.60 -2.47 -8.90
C ALA A 89 -12.18 -2.18 -8.37
N GLN A 90 -12.01 -2.09 -7.06
CA GLN A 90 -10.69 -1.91 -6.45
C GLN A 90 -9.77 -3.11 -6.70
N LYS A 91 -10.26 -4.32 -6.54
CA LYS A 91 -9.48 -5.54 -6.79
C LYS A 91 -8.96 -5.58 -8.23
N LYS A 92 -9.84 -5.27 -9.18
CA LYS A 92 -9.50 -5.25 -10.60
C LYS A 92 -8.46 -4.17 -10.91
N THR A 93 -8.66 -2.96 -10.43
CA THR A 93 -7.76 -1.84 -10.67
C THR A 93 -6.41 -2.04 -10.00
N LEU A 94 -6.38 -2.52 -8.77
CA LEU A 94 -5.12 -2.83 -8.07
C LEU A 94 -4.29 -3.82 -8.88
N ARG A 95 -4.90 -4.89 -9.35
CA ARG A 95 -4.18 -5.90 -10.11
C ARG A 95 -3.61 -5.33 -11.41
N THR A 96 -4.39 -4.54 -12.13
CA THR A 96 -3.96 -3.90 -13.37
C THR A 96 -2.81 -2.92 -13.11
N LEU A 97 -2.95 -2.07 -12.11
CA LEU A 97 -1.93 -1.07 -11.75
C LEU A 97 -0.63 -1.75 -11.32
N LEU A 98 -0.71 -2.76 -10.45
CA LEU A 98 0.46 -3.48 -9.97
C LEU A 98 1.17 -4.23 -11.10
N LYS A 99 0.42 -4.77 -12.05
CA LYS A 99 0.99 -5.41 -13.25
C LYS A 99 1.79 -4.39 -14.07
N ILE A 100 1.23 -3.22 -14.30
CA ILE A 100 1.90 -2.14 -15.05
C ILE A 100 3.17 -1.70 -14.33
N LEU A 101 3.09 -1.48 -13.02
CA LEU A 101 4.25 -1.06 -12.24
C LEU A 101 5.34 -2.13 -12.22
N HIS A 102 4.95 -3.40 -12.08
CA HIS A 102 5.91 -4.51 -12.09
C HIS A 102 6.58 -4.70 -13.46
N GLN A 103 5.89 -4.40 -14.55
CA GLN A 103 6.50 -4.36 -15.88
C GLN A 103 7.55 -3.26 -15.98
N ARG A 104 7.31 -2.12 -15.32
CA ARG A 104 8.25 -0.99 -15.29
C ARG A 104 9.44 -1.24 -14.37
N TYR A 105 9.20 -1.95 -13.26
CA TYR A 105 10.20 -2.29 -12.26
C TYR A 105 10.22 -3.81 -12.02
N PRO A 106 10.72 -4.59 -13.00
CA PRO A 106 10.56 -6.07 -12.97
C PRO A 106 11.32 -6.76 -11.83
N ARG A 107 12.29 -6.09 -11.22
CA ARG A 107 13.04 -6.63 -10.07
C ARG A 107 12.40 -6.28 -8.73
N ALA A 108 11.36 -5.44 -8.72
CA ALA A 108 10.69 -5.07 -7.48
C ALA A 108 9.81 -6.21 -6.98
N VAL A 109 9.81 -6.39 -5.67
CA VAL A 109 8.93 -7.36 -4.99
C VAL A 109 7.62 -6.66 -4.63
N ILE A 110 6.49 -7.24 -5.02
CA ILE A 110 5.17 -6.77 -4.61
C ILE A 110 4.84 -7.44 -3.28
N GLN A 111 4.64 -6.64 -2.23
CA GLN A 111 4.24 -7.16 -0.93
C GLN A 111 3.45 -6.12 -0.15
N GLY A 112 2.72 -6.57 0.87
CA GLY A 112 1.93 -5.70 1.72
C GLY A 112 2.79 -4.97 2.74
N HIS A 113 2.24 -3.88 3.30
CA HIS A 113 2.91 -3.15 4.38
C HIS A 113 3.30 -4.09 5.53
N ARG A 114 2.41 -5.01 5.92
CA ARG A 114 2.68 -5.98 7.00
C ARG A 114 3.87 -6.89 6.73
N ASP A 115 4.21 -7.12 5.47
CA ASP A 115 5.32 -7.98 5.07
C ASP A 115 6.69 -7.32 5.31
N PHE A 116 6.72 -6.02 5.60
CA PHE A 116 7.92 -5.29 6.00
C PHE A 116 8.19 -5.37 7.51
N SER A 117 7.35 -6.11 8.24
CA SER A 117 7.54 -6.34 9.67
C SER A 117 8.81 -7.16 9.93
N PRO A 118 9.41 -7.07 11.13
CA PRO A 118 10.64 -7.82 11.42
C PRO A 118 10.39 -9.31 11.59
N ASP A 119 11.32 -10.13 11.12
CA ASP A 119 11.34 -11.58 11.35
C ASP A 119 11.92 -11.85 12.74
N LEU A 120 11.06 -11.79 13.76
CA LEU A 120 11.50 -11.83 15.16
C LEU A 120 12.05 -13.19 15.58
N ASN A 121 11.56 -14.30 15.02
CA ASN A 121 12.00 -15.64 15.35
C ASN A 121 13.03 -16.19 14.37
N HIS A 122 13.44 -15.40 13.38
CA HIS A 122 14.47 -15.73 12.39
C HIS A 122 14.17 -17.02 11.57
N ASN A 123 12.87 -17.29 11.31
CA ASN A 123 12.48 -18.47 10.53
C ASN A 123 12.40 -18.23 9.02
N GLY A 124 12.72 -17.01 8.56
CA GLY A 124 12.66 -16.62 7.15
C GLY A 124 11.27 -16.25 6.66
N ARG A 125 10.27 -16.20 7.55
CA ARG A 125 8.88 -15.86 7.23
C ARG A 125 8.41 -14.75 8.14
N ILE A 126 7.52 -13.90 7.61
CA ILE A 126 6.82 -12.88 8.40
C ILE A 126 5.44 -13.41 8.74
N GLU A 127 5.24 -13.77 9.99
CA GLU A 127 4.01 -14.37 10.48
C GLU A 127 3.13 -13.34 11.15
N ARG A 128 1.85 -13.67 11.35
CA ARG A 128 0.86 -12.75 11.89
C ARG A 128 1.26 -12.13 13.23
N ASN A 129 1.89 -12.89 14.11
CA ASN A 129 2.34 -12.38 15.41
C ASN A 129 3.53 -11.42 15.32
N GLU A 130 4.14 -11.29 14.15
CA GLU A 130 5.26 -10.39 13.89
C GLU A 130 4.81 -9.07 13.22
N TRP A 131 3.54 -8.99 12.77
CA TRP A 131 3.06 -7.80 12.06
C TRP A 131 3.03 -6.57 12.96
N VAL A 132 3.74 -5.53 12.55
CA VAL A 132 3.67 -4.21 13.17
C VAL A 132 2.34 -3.54 12.82
N LYS A 133 1.82 -3.80 11.61
CA LYS A 133 0.53 -3.31 11.12
C LYS A 133 -0.17 -4.42 10.34
N GLU A 134 -1.51 -4.38 10.32
CA GLU A 134 -2.31 -5.32 9.52
C GLU A 134 -2.49 -4.88 8.07
N CYS A 135 -2.23 -3.60 7.77
CA CYS A 135 -2.27 -3.05 6.40
C CYS A 135 -1.48 -3.96 5.45
N PRO A 136 -2.02 -4.34 4.32
CA PRO A 136 -3.23 -3.84 3.66
C PRO A 136 -4.52 -4.60 4.01
N SER A 137 -4.53 -5.40 5.04
CA SER A 137 -5.66 -6.21 5.53
C SER A 137 -6.00 -7.41 4.63
N PHE A 138 -5.08 -7.78 3.75
CA PHE A 138 -5.14 -9.02 2.96
C PHE A 138 -3.70 -9.44 2.61
N ASP A 139 -3.53 -10.67 2.13
CA ASP A 139 -2.21 -11.20 1.75
C ASP A 139 -1.83 -10.75 0.34
N ALA A 140 -1.29 -9.53 0.22
CA ALA A 140 -0.89 -8.97 -1.06
C ALA A 140 0.25 -9.76 -1.72
N LYS A 141 1.21 -10.22 -0.93
CA LYS A 141 2.35 -10.98 -1.44
C LYS A 141 1.89 -12.28 -2.11
N GLY A 142 0.96 -12.98 -1.49
CA GLY A 142 0.39 -14.20 -2.03
C GLY A 142 -0.53 -13.94 -3.22
N GLU A 143 -1.40 -12.93 -3.12
CA GLU A 143 -2.39 -12.63 -4.17
C GLU A 143 -1.72 -12.21 -5.48
N TYR A 144 -0.60 -11.50 -5.43
CA TYR A 144 0.05 -10.94 -6.62
C TYR A 144 1.33 -11.69 -7.01
N LYS A 145 1.57 -12.86 -6.47
CA LYS A 145 2.80 -13.63 -6.73
C LYS A 145 2.98 -14.04 -8.20
N ASP A 146 1.89 -14.04 -8.98
CA ASP A 146 1.89 -14.40 -10.39
C ASP A 146 2.17 -13.22 -11.33
N LEU A 147 2.33 -12.03 -10.79
CA LEU A 147 2.65 -10.82 -11.59
C LEU A 147 4.19 -10.63 -11.81
#